data_10893fa77ceca08d953eeb63dd039002
#
_entry.id   10893fa77ceca08d953eeb63dd039002
#
_cell.length_a   1.000
_cell.length_b   1.000
_cell.length_c   1.000
_cell.angle_alpha   90.00
_cell.angle_beta   90.00
_cell.angle_gamma   90.00
#
_symmetry.space_group_name_H-M   'P 1'
#
loop_
_entity.id
_entity.type
_entity.pdbx_description
1 polymer ?
#
loop_
_entity_poly.entity_id
_entity_poly.type
_entity_poly.pdbx_seq_one_letter_code
_entity_poly.pdbx_strand_id
1 'polypeptide(L)'
;DECIQQIKAACSIPVILFPGSPSQVSKYADALLYLSLISGRNPELLIGQHVISAPFVKKSGLEIMPTGYMVIDGGAPIPADKSEIAMCTAMAGEMLGMQLIYMDAGSGAKRPITEHMIEKVAKHIEVPLIVGGGITEPEKAYLNCKAGADIIVIGNAIEKDPSLIKEVSAAIHSVAV
;
A
#
# COMPACT_ATOMS: atom_id res chain seq x y z
N ASP A 1 -9.24 8.41 -16.22
CA ASP A 1 -10.46 9.10 -15.75
C ASP A 1 -11.70 8.23 -15.91
N GLU A 2 -11.94 7.65 -17.10
CA GLU A 2 -13.13 6.86 -17.40
C GLU A 2 -13.31 5.66 -16.44
N CYS A 3 -12.27 4.88 -16.19
CA CYS A 3 -12.31 3.76 -15.27
C CYS A 3 -12.75 4.18 -13.85
N ILE A 4 -12.21 5.29 -13.35
CA ILE A 4 -12.57 5.82 -12.01
C ILE A 4 -14.06 6.20 -11.99
N GLN A 5 -14.54 6.87 -13.02
CA GLN A 5 -15.95 7.25 -13.12
C GLN A 5 -16.89 6.03 -13.18
N GLN A 6 -16.49 4.98 -13.90
CA GLN A 6 -17.23 3.71 -13.95
C GLN A 6 -17.28 3.03 -12.58
N ILE A 7 -16.16 2.97 -11.85
CA ILE A 7 -16.11 2.42 -10.49
C ILE A 7 -17.06 3.22 -9.57
N LYS A 8 -16.96 4.54 -9.59
CA LYS A 8 -17.81 5.41 -8.74
C LYS A 8 -19.29 5.37 -9.12
N ALA A 9 -19.61 5.04 -10.36
CA ALA A 9 -21.00 4.81 -10.76
C ALA A 9 -21.54 3.44 -10.30
N ALA A 10 -20.64 2.46 -10.11
CA ALA A 10 -21.01 1.10 -9.74
C ALA A 10 -21.07 0.88 -8.22
N CYS A 11 -20.33 1.68 -7.41
CA CYS A 11 -20.29 1.53 -5.96
C CYS A 11 -19.99 2.87 -5.26
N SER A 12 -20.24 2.89 -3.94
CA SER A 12 -19.97 4.05 -3.07
C SER A 12 -18.62 3.97 -2.31
N ILE A 13 -17.79 2.99 -2.65
CA ILE A 13 -16.49 2.80 -2.01
C ILE A 13 -15.53 3.90 -2.49
N PRO A 14 -14.73 4.52 -1.60
CA PRO A 14 -13.74 5.52 -2.00
C PRO A 14 -12.72 4.95 -2.98
N VAL A 15 -12.37 5.73 -4.00
CA VAL A 15 -11.33 5.39 -4.98
C VAL A 15 -10.06 6.13 -4.62
N ILE A 16 -9.04 5.40 -4.18
CA ILE A 16 -7.73 5.92 -3.80
C ILE A 16 -6.74 5.62 -4.91
N LEU A 17 -6.05 6.64 -5.40
CA LEU A 17 -5.03 6.47 -6.44
C LEU A 17 -3.72 5.93 -5.85
N PHE A 18 -3.16 4.92 -6.51
CA PHE A 18 -1.79 4.46 -6.33
C PHE A 18 -0.99 4.84 -7.59
N PRO A 19 -0.41 6.05 -7.67
CA PRO A 19 0.20 6.52 -8.91
C PRO A 19 1.58 5.91 -9.11
N GLY A 20 1.82 5.36 -10.30
CA GLY A 20 3.15 4.90 -10.75
C GLY A 20 3.99 6.02 -11.38
N SER A 21 3.39 7.20 -11.64
CA SER A 21 4.10 8.37 -12.18
C SER A 21 3.39 9.68 -11.78
N PRO A 22 4.12 10.83 -11.82
CA PRO A 22 3.56 12.15 -11.50
C PRO A 22 2.37 12.57 -12.38
N SER A 23 2.21 11.98 -13.55
CA SER A 23 1.11 12.28 -14.48
C SER A 23 -0.18 11.52 -14.20
N GLN A 24 -0.15 10.53 -13.30
CA GLN A 24 -1.32 9.69 -12.98
C GLN A 24 -2.15 10.28 -11.84
N VAL A 25 -2.55 11.53 -11.99
CA VAL A 25 -3.43 12.23 -11.05
C VAL A 25 -4.76 12.50 -11.72
N SER A 26 -5.86 12.05 -11.11
CA SER A 26 -7.23 12.26 -11.62
C SER A 26 -8.11 12.90 -10.56
N LYS A 27 -8.72 14.03 -10.88
CA LYS A 27 -9.66 14.74 -10.00
C LYS A 27 -10.95 13.98 -9.69
N TYR A 28 -11.19 12.86 -10.37
CA TYR A 28 -12.39 12.04 -10.17
C TYR A 28 -12.24 11.00 -9.06
N ALA A 29 -11.01 10.77 -8.56
CA ALA A 29 -10.78 9.95 -7.39
C ALA A 29 -11.12 10.71 -6.10
N ASP A 30 -11.08 10.02 -4.97
CA ASP A 30 -11.33 10.61 -3.66
C ASP A 30 -10.02 11.00 -2.96
N ALA A 31 -9.00 10.14 -3.08
CA ALA A 31 -7.71 10.33 -2.45
C ALA A 31 -6.53 9.85 -3.32
N LEU A 32 -5.33 10.18 -2.90
CA LEU A 32 -4.08 9.81 -3.55
C LEU A 32 -3.05 9.38 -2.49
N LEU A 33 -2.45 8.19 -2.66
CA LEU A 33 -1.26 7.80 -1.91
C LEU A 33 -0.05 8.60 -2.44
N TYR A 34 0.47 9.49 -1.63
CA TYR A 34 1.64 10.31 -1.97
C TYR A 34 2.90 9.58 -1.53
N LEU A 35 3.34 8.65 -2.41
CA LEU A 35 4.31 7.60 -2.09
C LEU A 35 5.75 8.12 -2.06
N SER A 36 6.43 7.94 -0.94
CA SER A 36 7.88 8.10 -0.83
C SER A 36 8.53 6.74 -0.59
N LEU A 37 9.50 6.34 -1.44
CA LEU A 37 10.20 5.05 -1.31
C LEU A 37 11.24 5.12 -0.16
N ILE A 38 10.75 5.03 1.07
CA ILE A 38 11.58 5.14 2.27
C ILE A 38 12.52 3.96 2.50
N SER A 39 12.26 2.80 1.88
CA SER A 39 13.19 1.67 1.88
C SER A 39 14.40 1.87 0.98
N GLY A 40 14.30 2.76 -0.01
CA GLY A 40 15.37 3.06 -0.96
C GLY A 40 16.30 4.19 -0.53
N ARG A 41 17.32 4.44 -1.36
CA ARG A 41 18.26 5.58 -1.20
C ARG A 41 18.31 6.42 -2.48
N ASN A 42 17.37 6.21 -3.40
CA ASN A 42 17.25 7.00 -4.61
C ASN A 42 16.48 8.29 -4.31
N PRO A 43 17.11 9.48 -4.38
CA PRO A 43 16.48 10.75 -4.08
C PRO A 43 15.29 11.07 -5.00
N GLU A 44 15.29 10.58 -6.24
CA GLU A 44 14.16 10.75 -7.16
C GLU A 44 12.88 10.10 -6.63
N LEU A 45 12.98 8.93 -6.01
CA LEU A 45 11.85 8.20 -5.47
C LEU A 45 11.51 8.61 -4.02
N LEU A 46 12.46 9.26 -3.32
CA LEU A 46 12.25 9.81 -1.99
C LEU A 46 11.52 11.15 -2.02
N ILE A 47 11.90 12.06 -2.93
CA ILE A 47 11.36 13.42 -2.99
C ILE A 47 11.30 14.00 -4.41
N GLY A 48 12.16 13.60 -5.35
CA GLY A 48 12.27 14.23 -6.66
C GLY A 48 10.95 14.23 -7.44
N GLN A 49 10.28 13.09 -7.52
CA GLN A 49 8.97 12.97 -8.19
C GLN A 49 7.88 13.80 -7.49
N HIS A 50 7.99 13.98 -6.17
CA HIS A 50 7.05 14.81 -5.40
C HIS A 50 7.17 16.28 -5.76
N VAL A 51 8.39 16.79 -5.96
CA VAL A 51 8.65 18.18 -6.38
C VAL A 51 7.95 18.47 -7.71
N ILE A 52 8.04 17.52 -8.68
CA ILE A 52 7.42 17.67 -9.99
C ILE A 52 5.88 17.61 -9.89
N SER A 53 5.34 16.68 -9.12
CA SER A 53 3.89 16.44 -9.03
C SER A 53 3.16 17.40 -8.09
N ALA A 54 3.81 17.99 -7.10
CA ALA A 54 3.18 18.77 -6.05
C ALA A 54 2.22 19.89 -6.55
N PRO A 55 2.55 20.70 -7.58
CA PRO A 55 1.64 21.72 -8.08
C PRO A 55 0.33 21.14 -8.64
N PHE A 56 0.41 19.98 -9.29
CA PHE A 56 -0.75 19.30 -9.89
C PHE A 56 -1.58 18.62 -8.80
N VAL A 57 -0.93 17.90 -7.90
CA VAL A 57 -1.56 17.22 -6.77
C VAL A 57 -2.30 18.21 -5.89
N LYS A 58 -1.68 19.35 -5.56
CA LYS A 58 -2.33 20.41 -4.76
C LYS A 58 -3.57 21.01 -5.43
N LYS A 59 -3.60 21.08 -6.76
CA LYS A 59 -4.75 21.59 -7.53
C LYS A 59 -5.85 20.56 -7.77
N SER A 60 -5.59 19.28 -7.56
CA SER A 60 -6.55 18.20 -7.86
C SER A 60 -7.78 18.22 -6.95
N GLY A 61 -7.63 18.73 -5.72
CA GLY A 61 -8.66 18.67 -4.69
C GLY A 61 -8.81 17.31 -4.01
N LEU A 62 -7.92 16.36 -4.32
CA LEU A 62 -7.90 15.04 -3.68
C LEU A 62 -7.44 15.13 -2.22
N GLU A 63 -7.90 14.19 -1.41
CA GLU A 63 -7.24 13.93 -0.13
C GLU A 63 -5.84 13.37 -0.38
N ILE A 64 -4.82 14.02 0.17
CA ILE A 64 -3.43 13.61 0.00
C ILE A 64 -2.99 12.82 1.20
N MET A 65 -2.59 11.57 0.96
CA MET A 65 -2.16 10.62 1.99
C MET A 65 -0.65 10.39 1.91
N PRO A 66 0.19 11.11 2.69
CA PRO A 66 1.64 10.89 2.74
C PRO A 66 1.94 9.45 3.16
N THR A 67 2.57 8.68 2.28
CA THR A 67 2.74 7.24 2.45
C THR A 67 4.20 6.84 2.38
N GLY A 68 4.71 6.23 3.44
CA GLY A 68 6.03 5.60 3.48
C GLY A 68 6.00 4.25 2.78
N TYR A 69 6.45 4.21 1.52
CA TYR A 69 6.44 3.01 0.69
C TYR A 69 7.71 2.19 0.91
N MET A 70 7.55 0.93 1.26
CA MET A 70 8.65 -0.01 1.54
C MET A 70 8.54 -1.23 0.64
N VAL A 71 9.54 -1.49 -0.18
CA VAL A 71 9.64 -2.70 -0.99
C VAL A 71 10.44 -3.75 -0.21
N ILE A 72 9.84 -4.94 -0.08
CA ILE A 72 10.38 -6.07 0.69
C ILE A 72 10.68 -7.20 -0.29
N ASP A 73 11.94 -7.69 -0.32
CA ASP A 73 12.44 -8.77 -1.20
C ASP A 73 12.50 -8.39 -2.70
N GLY A 74 12.87 -9.32 -3.56
CA GLY A 74 12.93 -9.09 -5.02
C GLY A 74 14.05 -8.15 -5.50
N GLY A 75 15.17 -8.07 -4.77
CA GLY A 75 16.25 -7.12 -5.04
C GLY A 75 16.08 -5.77 -4.36
N ALA A 76 15.11 -5.69 -3.47
CA ALA A 76 14.80 -4.49 -2.70
C ALA A 76 15.77 -4.27 -1.52
N PRO A 77 15.85 -3.02 -1.01
CA PRO A 77 16.72 -2.68 0.12
C PRO A 77 16.39 -3.39 1.44
N ILE A 78 15.15 -3.90 1.60
CA ILE A 78 14.74 -4.64 2.81
C ILE A 78 14.59 -6.12 2.46
N PRO A 79 15.52 -6.99 2.94
CA PRO A 79 15.38 -8.43 2.77
C PRO A 79 14.19 -8.99 3.56
N ALA A 80 13.52 -10.03 3.02
CA ALA A 80 12.33 -10.62 3.61
C ALA A 80 12.56 -11.27 5.00
N ASP A 81 13.80 -11.55 5.36
CA ASP A 81 14.21 -12.10 6.66
C ASP A 81 14.65 -11.04 7.68
N LYS A 82 14.66 -9.75 7.32
CA LYS A 82 15.14 -8.65 8.16
C LYS A 82 13.99 -7.79 8.69
N SER A 83 13.16 -8.36 9.54
CA SER A 83 12.01 -7.68 10.14
C SER A 83 12.38 -6.46 10.97
N GLU A 84 13.57 -6.43 11.62
CA GLU A 84 14.08 -5.26 12.32
C GLU A 84 14.33 -4.07 11.39
N ILE A 85 14.87 -4.32 10.20
CA ILE A 85 15.11 -3.25 9.23
C ILE A 85 13.77 -2.69 8.73
N ALA A 86 12.79 -3.55 8.47
CA ALA A 86 11.44 -3.11 8.10
C ALA A 86 10.80 -2.25 9.21
N MET A 87 10.85 -2.73 10.45
CA MET A 87 10.34 -2.01 11.62
C MET A 87 10.98 -0.64 11.79
N CYS A 88 12.32 -0.56 11.83
CA CYS A 88 13.03 0.71 11.99
C CYS A 88 12.75 1.68 10.82
N THR A 89 12.59 1.17 9.60
CA THR A 89 12.25 1.98 8.42
C THR A 89 10.85 2.55 8.53
N ALA A 90 9.88 1.75 8.96
CA ALA A 90 8.50 2.18 9.18
C ALA A 90 8.40 3.25 10.27
N MET A 91 9.04 3.02 11.42
CA MET A 91 9.11 4.01 12.52
C MET A 91 9.73 5.33 12.06
N ALA A 92 10.81 5.28 11.28
CA ALA A 92 11.42 6.49 10.73
C ALA A 92 10.47 7.23 9.78
N GLY A 93 9.72 6.50 8.95
CA GLY A 93 8.69 7.07 8.08
C GLY A 93 7.60 7.80 8.88
N GLU A 94 7.07 7.16 9.91
CA GLU A 94 6.08 7.76 10.80
C GLU A 94 6.62 9.02 11.49
N MET A 95 7.83 8.96 12.06
CA MET A 95 8.49 10.11 12.71
C MET A 95 8.75 11.28 11.75
N LEU A 96 8.88 11.00 10.44
CA LEU A 96 8.98 12.01 9.38
C LEU A 96 7.62 12.54 8.92
N GLY A 97 6.52 12.09 9.52
CA GLY A 97 5.17 12.58 9.24
C GLY A 97 4.42 11.81 8.15
N MET A 98 4.86 10.59 7.79
CA MET A 98 4.05 9.72 6.95
C MET A 98 2.79 9.30 7.70
N GLN A 99 1.64 9.39 7.04
CA GLN A 99 0.33 9.07 7.62
C GLN A 99 -0.09 7.62 7.38
N LEU A 100 0.60 6.94 6.49
CA LEU A 100 0.44 5.53 6.16
C LEU A 100 1.80 4.90 5.94
N ILE A 101 1.94 3.63 6.29
CA ILE A 101 3.08 2.79 5.88
C ILE A 101 2.57 1.72 4.94
N TYR A 102 3.25 1.54 3.80
CA TYR A 102 2.92 0.50 2.83
C TYR A 102 4.09 -0.46 2.67
N MET A 103 3.89 -1.72 3.05
CA MET A 103 4.81 -2.82 2.82
C MET A 103 4.39 -3.58 1.57
N ASP A 104 5.23 -3.65 0.55
CA ASP A 104 4.95 -4.30 -0.71
C ASP A 104 6.01 -5.35 -1.06
N ALA A 105 5.59 -6.60 -1.26
CA ALA A 105 6.46 -7.65 -1.78
C ALA A 105 6.70 -7.54 -3.29
N GLY A 106 5.99 -6.62 -3.96
CA GLY A 106 6.04 -6.43 -5.40
C GLY A 106 4.91 -7.14 -6.16
N SER A 107 4.58 -6.59 -7.33
CA SER A 107 3.55 -7.14 -8.21
C SER A 107 3.94 -8.54 -8.68
N GLY A 108 3.08 -9.52 -8.45
CA GLY A 108 3.33 -10.92 -8.82
C GLY A 108 4.44 -11.60 -8.02
N ALA A 109 4.76 -11.11 -6.84
CA ALA A 109 5.75 -11.71 -5.96
C ALA A 109 5.41 -13.17 -5.66
N LYS A 110 6.43 -14.04 -5.73
CA LYS A 110 6.29 -15.47 -5.40
C LYS A 110 6.22 -15.72 -3.89
N ARG A 111 6.71 -14.78 -3.11
CA ARG A 111 6.73 -14.84 -1.64
C ARG A 111 6.05 -13.60 -1.10
N PRO A 112 4.85 -13.72 -0.51
CA PRO A 112 4.22 -12.62 0.18
C PRO A 112 5.01 -12.27 1.46
N ILE A 113 4.76 -11.09 2.01
CA ILE A 113 5.35 -10.66 3.29
C ILE A 113 4.91 -11.62 4.40
N THR A 114 5.84 -11.96 5.29
CA THR A 114 5.56 -12.87 6.40
C THR A 114 4.74 -12.20 7.49
N GLU A 115 3.87 -12.96 8.14
CA GLU A 115 3.07 -12.50 9.29
C GLU A 115 3.96 -11.97 10.41
N HIS A 116 5.09 -12.62 10.66
CA HIS A 116 6.06 -12.18 11.65
C HIS A 116 6.59 -10.75 11.38
N MET A 117 6.90 -10.43 10.11
CA MET A 117 7.37 -9.09 9.74
C MET A 117 6.24 -8.07 9.87
N ILE A 118 5.01 -8.42 9.44
CA ILE A 118 3.83 -7.56 9.58
C ILE A 118 3.58 -7.24 11.06
N GLU A 119 3.50 -8.26 11.90
CA GLU A 119 3.28 -8.12 13.35
C GLU A 119 4.34 -7.24 14.01
N LYS A 120 5.60 -7.44 13.61
CA LYS A 120 6.70 -6.66 14.15
C LYS A 120 6.62 -5.18 13.78
N VAL A 121 6.26 -4.87 12.54
CA VAL A 121 6.05 -3.48 12.09
C VAL A 121 4.82 -2.89 12.77
N ALA A 122 3.67 -3.55 12.71
CA ALA A 122 2.40 -3.08 13.26
C ALA A 122 2.49 -2.75 14.78
N LYS A 123 3.26 -3.50 15.55
CA LYS A 123 3.46 -3.24 16.98
C LYS A 123 4.28 -1.98 17.30
N HIS A 124 4.93 -1.37 16.32
CA HIS A 124 5.88 -0.27 16.55
C HIS A 124 5.54 1.02 15.81
N ILE A 125 4.41 1.05 15.10
CA ILE A 125 3.86 2.24 14.46
C ILE A 125 2.42 2.45 14.93
N GLU A 126 1.96 3.70 14.92
CA GLU A 126 0.59 4.07 15.27
C GLU A 126 -0.25 4.44 14.03
N VAL A 127 0.41 4.66 12.89
CA VAL A 127 -0.25 4.92 11.61
C VAL A 127 -0.71 3.63 10.93
N PRO A 128 -1.78 3.65 10.12
CA PRO A 128 -2.27 2.45 9.45
C PRO A 128 -1.23 1.78 8.55
N LEU A 129 -1.19 0.45 8.59
CA LEU A 129 -0.29 -0.40 7.83
C LEU A 129 -1.00 -1.02 6.64
N ILE A 130 -0.52 -0.70 5.44
CA ILE A 130 -0.95 -1.32 4.18
C ILE A 130 0.00 -2.46 3.84
N VAL A 131 -0.54 -3.62 3.45
CA VAL A 131 0.26 -4.78 3.02
C VAL A 131 -0.21 -5.26 1.67
N GLY A 132 0.74 -5.41 0.72
CA GLY A 132 0.46 -5.89 -0.63
C GLY A 132 1.57 -6.77 -1.20
N GLY A 133 1.31 -7.29 -2.40
CA GLY A 133 2.23 -8.14 -3.15
C GLY A 133 2.16 -9.63 -2.78
N GLY A 134 1.99 -10.48 -3.80
CA GLY A 134 2.01 -11.93 -3.67
C GLY A 134 0.83 -12.58 -2.95
N ILE A 135 -0.22 -11.83 -2.62
CA ILE A 135 -1.42 -12.35 -1.97
C ILE A 135 -2.35 -12.93 -3.06
N THR A 136 -2.59 -14.23 -3.03
CA THR A 136 -3.39 -14.96 -4.03
C THR A 136 -4.56 -15.72 -3.43
N GLU A 137 -4.63 -15.83 -2.11
CA GLU A 137 -5.63 -16.63 -1.40
C GLU A 137 -6.27 -15.84 -0.25
N PRO A 138 -7.58 -16.06 0.03
CA PRO A 138 -8.29 -15.40 1.13
C PRO A 138 -7.65 -15.62 2.50
N GLU A 139 -7.13 -16.85 2.74
CA GLU A 139 -6.48 -17.20 3.99
C GLU A 139 -5.23 -16.32 4.25
N LYS A 140 -4.41 -16.08 3.23
CA LYS A 140 -3.24 -15.19 3.39
C LYS A 140 -3.64 -13.76 3.72
N ALA A 141 -4.70 -13.25 3.10
CA ALA A 141 -5.24 -11.94 3.42
C ALA A 141 -5.74 -11.87 4.88
N TYR A 142 -6.48 -12.88 5.34
CA TYR A 142 -6.91 -13.02 6.72
C TYR A 142 -5.74 -13.02 7.71
N LEU A 143 -4.70 -13.85 7.44
CA LEU A 143 -3.52 -13.95 8.30
C LEU A 143 -2.73 -12.63 8.37
N ASN A 144 -2.66 -11.89 7.27
CA ASN A 144 -2.02 -10.57 7.25
C ASN A 144 -2.78 -9.55 8.13
N CYS A 145 -4.12 -9.51 8.06
CA CYS A 145 -4.92 -8.67 8.94
C CYS A 145 -4.76 -9.09 10.41
N LYS A 146 -4.78 -10.39 10.69
CA LYS A 146 -4.56 -10.91 12.05
C LYS A 146 -3.16 -10.55 12.59
N ALA A 147 -2.17 -10.42 11.71
CA ALA A 147 -0.82 -9.96 12.07
C ALA A 147 -0.70 -8.44 12.27
N GLY A 148 -1.77 -7.67 12.00
CA GLY A 148 -1.84 -6.24 12.25
C GLY A 148 -1.82 -5.37 10.99
N ALA A 149 -2.07 -5.93 9.80
CA ALA A 149 -2.31 -5.11 8.62
C ALA A 149 -3.73 -4.51 8.67
N ASP A 150 -3.84 -3.20 8.49
CA ASP A 150 -5.12 -2.48 8.44
C ASP A 150 -5.75 -2.52 7.04
N ILE A 151 -4.91 -2.53 6.01
CA ILE A 151 -5.35 -2.50 4.61
C ILE A 151 -4.60 -3.58 3.82
N ILE A 152 -5.34 -4.38 3.05
CA ILE A 152 -4.78 -5.40 2.15
C ILE A 152 -4.93 -4.96 0.71
N VAL A 153 -3.84 -5.03 -0.07
CA VAL A 153 -3.83 -4.72 -1.50
C VAL A 153 -3.59 -5.98 -2.32
N ILE A 154 -4.53 -6.28 -3.21
CA ILE A 154 -4.46 -7.43 -4.12
C ILE A 154 -4.71 -6.92 -5.55
N GLY A 155 -3.76 -7.17 -6.45
CA GLY A 155 -3.86 -6.82 -7.87
C GLY A 155 -4.02 -8.06 -8.73
N ASN A 156 -2.90 -8.64 -9.17
CA ASN A 156 -2.85 -9.70 -10.19
C ASN A 156 -3.78 -10.91 -9.97
N ALA A 157 -4.07 -11.26 -8.72
CA ALA A 157 -4.96 -12.39 -8.44
C ALA A 157 -6.41 -12.05 -8.82
N ILE A 158 -6.87 -10.83 -8.48
CA ILE A 158 -8.22 -10.34 -8.79
C ILE A 158 -8.37 -10.08 -10.30
N GLU A 159 -7.31 -9.60 -10.97
CA GLU A 159 -7.32 -9.43 -12.43
C GLU A 159 -7.52 -10.76 -13.17
N LYS A 160 -6.98 -11.86 -12.62
CA LYS A 160 -7.14 -13.21 -13.18
C LYS A 160 -8.48 -13.84 -12.83
N ASP A 161 -8.93 -13.63 -11.61
CA ASP A 161 -10.20 -14.16 -11.09
C ASP A 161 -10.92 -13.09 -10.26
N PRO A 162 -11.83 -12.32 -10.87
CA PRO A 162 -12.61 -11.30 -10.17
C PRO A 162 -13.51 -11.83 -9.05
N SER A 163 -13.85 -13.14 -9.05
CA SER A 163 -14.70 -13.74 -7.99
C SER A 163 -14.00 -13.75 -6.65
N LEU A 164 -12.66 -13.78 -6.64
CA LEU A 164 -11.80 -13.73 -5.45
C LEU A 164 -12.07 -12.51 -4.56
N ILE A 165 -12.55 -11.39 -5.12
CA ILE A 165 -12.90 -10.18 -4.34
C ILE A 165 -13.87 -10.52 -3.20
N LYS A 166 -14.90 -11.31 -3.46
CA LYS A 166 -15.92 -11.66 -2.46
C LYS A 166 -15.34 -12.53 -1.35
N GLU A 167 -14.53 -13.52 -1.72
CA GLU A 167 -13.92 -14.45 -0.77
C GLU A 167 -12.89 -13.74 0.12
N VAL A 168 -12.03 -12.92 -0.47
CA VAL A 168 -11.07 -12.12 0.28
C VAL A 168 -11.76 -11.11 1.19
N SER A 169 -12.76 -10.38 0.67
CA SER A 169 -13.52 -9.42 1.48
C SER A 169 -14.18 -10.11 2.69
N ALA A 170 -14.80 -11.27 2.49
CA ALA A 170 -15.37 -12.03 3.59
C ALA A 170 -14.31 -12.47 4.60
N ALA A 171 -13.14 -12.92 4.14
CA ALA A 171 -12.05 -13.38 5.01
C ALA A 171 -11.50 -12.24 5.87
N ILE A 172 -11.15 -11.09 5.28
CA ILE A 172 -10.58 -9.96 6.03
C ILE A 172 -11.58 -9.35 7.02
N HIS A 173 -12.87 -9.23 6.65
CA HIS A 173 -13.90 -8.70 7.55
C HIS A 173 -14.33 -9.69 8.66
N SER A 174 -13.88 -10.96 8.61
CA SER A 174 -14.07 -11.92 9.68
C SER A 174 -13.04 -11.82 10.81
N VAL A 175 -11.98 -11.02 10.62
CA VAL A 175 -11.00 -10.77 11.68
C VAL A 175 -11.68 -9.93 12.77
N ALA A 176 -11.77 -10.48 13.97
CA ALA A 176 -12.26 -9.72 15.12
C ALA A 176 -11.24 -8.65 15.50
N VAL A 177 -11.67 -7.42 15.54
CA VAL A 177 -10.90 -6.24 16.01
C VAL A 177 -10.91 -6.22 17.53
#